data_fc0b2bfc5aaf14f5e4b93e643af2cc5f
#
_entry.id   fc0b2bfc5aaf14f5e4b93e643af2cc5f
#
_cell.length_a   1.000
_cell.length_b   1.000
_cell.length_c   1.000
_cell.angle_alpha   90.00
_cell.angle_beta   90.00
_cell.angle_gamma   90.00
#
_symmetry.space_group_name_H-M   'P 1'
#
loop_
_entity.id
_entity.type
_entity.pdbx_description
1 polymer ?
#
loop_
_entity_poly.entity_id
_entity_poly.type
_entity_poly.pdbx_seq_one_letter_code
_entity_poly.pdbx_strand_id
1 'polypeptide(L)' 'MAFLADALKRIKPSATIAVSDKARALKAAGRDVIGLGAGEPDFDTPANIKAAGIKAIESGKAAKYTAVDGIPELKA' A
#
# COMPACT_ATOMS: atom_id res chain seq x y z
N MET A 1 18.07 18.53 18.25
CA MET A 1 17.36 17.93 19.41
C MET A 1 16.07 17.28 18.90
N ALA A 2 15.90 16.02 19.19
CA ALA A 2 14.72 15.28 18.73
C ALA A 2 13.61 15.37 19.78
N PHE A 3 12.44 15.82 19.35
CA PHE A 3 11.22 15.86 20.18
C PHE A 3 10.37 14.61 19.98
N LEU A 4 11.00 13.45 20.11
CA LEU A 4 10.33 12.17 19.90
C LEU A 4 10.01 11.51 21.24
N ALA A 5 8.89 10.84 21.32
CA ALA A 5 8.51 10.09 22.52
C ALA A 5 9.50 8.95 22.77
N ASP A 6 9.79 8.68 24.04
CA ASP A 6 10.69 7.58 24.42
C ASP A 6 10.20 6.21 23.99
N ALA A 7 8.89 6.05 23.80
CA ALA A 7 8.30 4.82 23.26
C ALA A 7 8.90 4.42 21.91
N LEU A 8 9.28 5.40 21.08
CA LEU A 8 9.88 5.12 19.76
C LEU A 8 11.24 4.42 19.83
N LYS A 9 11.95 4.55 20.95
CA LYS A 9 13.22 3.87 21.18
C LYS A 9 13.03 2.35 21.37
N ARG A 10 11.83 1.93 21.74
CA ARG A 10 11.48 0.53 21.98
C ARG A 10 10.87 -0.17 20.76
N ILE A 11 10.55 0.59 19.73
CA ILE A 11 9.94 0.07 18.51
C ILE A 11 11.04 -0.22 17.48
N LYS A 12 11.03 -1.43 16.95
CA LYS A 12 11.96 -1.82 15.89
C LYS A 12 11.31 -1.59 14.52
N PRO A 13 12.04 -1.10 13.52
CA PRO A 13 11.54 -1.03 12.15
C PRO A 13 11.11 -2.40 11.62
N SER A 14 10.20 -2.41 10.64
CA SER A 14 9.79 -3.64 9.98
C SER A 14 10.98 -4.27 9.23
N ALA A 15 11.29 -5.51 9.56
CA ALA A 15 12.37 -6.26 8.90
C ALA A 15 12.07 -6.46 7.41
N THR A 16 10.82 -6.71 7.04
CA THR A 16 10.40 -6.89 5.64
C THR A 16 10.65 -5.62 4.82
N ILE A 17 10.28 -4.47 5.36
CA ILE A 17 10.52 -3.17 4.70
C ILE A 17 12.03 -2.93 4.56
N ALA A 18 12.80 -3.17 5.61
CA ALA A 18 14.25 -2.96 5.60
C ALA A 18 14.95 -3.81 4.52
N VAL A 19 14.54 -5.07 4.37
CA VAL A 19 15.09 -5.95 3.32
C VAL A 19 14.73 -5.44 1.92
N SER A 20 13.49 -5.04 1.72
CA SER A 20 13.03 -4.50 0.43
C SER A 20 13.75 -3.20 0.06
N ASP A 21 13.93 -2.31 1.02
CA ASP A 21 14.65 -1.05 0.80
C ASP A 21 16.12 -1.29 0.48
N LYS A 22 16.76 -2.24 1.17
CA LYS A 22 18.15 -2.60 0.88
C LYS A 22 18.30 -3.19 -0.52
N ALA A 23 17.41 -4.07 -0.93
CA ALA A 23 17.40 -4.63 -2.28
C ALA A 23 17.24 -3.54 -3.34
N ARG A 24 16.34 -2.59 -3.11
CA ARG A 24 16.12 -1.44 -4.00
C ARG A 24 17.37 -0.56 -4.10
N ALA A 25 17.99 -0.26 -2.97
CA ALA A 25 19.23 0.54 -2.93
C ALA A 25 20.37 -0.14 -3.67
N LEU A 26 20.54 -1.45 -3.52
CA LEU A 26 21.57 -2.20 -4.23
C LEU A 26 21.33 -2.23 -5.74
N LYS A 27 20.08 -2.38 -6.18
CA LYS A 27 19.72 -2.27 -7.60
C LYS A 27 20.04 -0.89 -8.16
N ALA A 28 19.70 0.16 -7.40
CA ALA A 28 20.01 1.54 -7.80
C ALA A 28 21.52 1.79 -7.89
N ALA A 29 22.33 1.09 -7.12
CA ALA A 29 23.79 1.13 -7.18
C ALA A 29 24.37 0.29 -8.34
N GLY A 30 23.55 -0.30 -9.19
CA GLY A 30 23.98 -1.07 -10.38
C GLY A 30 24.22 -2.55 -10.11
N ARG A 31 23.88 -3.07 -8.94
CA ARG A 31 24.03 -4.50 -8.65
C ARG A 31 22.84 -5.29 -9.17
N ASP A 32 23.14 -6.49 -9.67
CA ASP A 32 22.10 -7.44 -10.10
C ASP A 32 21.55 -8.18 -8.88
N VAL A 33 20.39 -7.71 -8.40
CA VAL A 33 19.75 -8.25 -7.20
C VAL A 33 18.37 -8.77 -7.55
N ILE A 34 18.10 -10.02 -7.18
CA ILE A 34 16.78 -10.63 -7.28
C ILE A 34 16.08 -10.46 -5.93
N GLY A 35 14.98 -9.70 -5.91
CA GLY A 35 14.23 -9.45 -4.68
C GLY A 35 13.18 -10.52 -4.41
N LEU A 36 13.35 -11.27 -3.32
CA LEU A 36 12.39 -12.27 -2.84
C LEU A 36 11.79 -11.88 -1.47
N GLY A 37 11.98 -10.62 -1.08
CA GLY A 37 11.61 -10.14 0.25
C GLY A 37 10.14 -9.77 0.40
N ALA A 38 9.42 -9.54 -0.68
CA ALA A 38 8.00 -9.21 -0.67
C ALA A 38 7.25 -10.07 -1.69
N GLY A 39 6.03 -10.47 -1.34
CA GLY A 39 5.15 -11.17 -2.25
C GLY A 39 4.02 -10.25 -2.71
N GLU A 40 3.82 -10.18 -4.01
CA GLU A 40 2.70 -9.47 -4.62
C GLU A 40 2.30 -10.13 -5.93
N PRO A 41 1.03 -10.06 -6.33
CA PRO A 41 0.64 -10.55 -7.64
C PRO A 41 1.36 -9.79 -8.75
N ASP A 42 1.84 -10.48 -9.78
CA ASP A 42 2.45 -9.84 -10.95
C ASP A 42 1.42 -9.50 -12.03
N PHE A 43 0.15 -9.89 -11.82
CA PHE A 43 -0.96 -9.46 -12.65
C PHE A 43 -1.48 -8.11 -12.16
N ASP A 44 -1.81 -7.25 -13.11
CA ASP A 44 -2.47 -5.99 -12.81
C ASP A 44 -3.95 -6.23 -12.44
N THR A 45 -4.58 -5.21 -11.86
CA THR A 45 -6.02 -5.23 -11.58
C THR A 45 -6.81 -5.46 -12.87
N PRO A 46 -7.81 -6.35 -12.90
CA PRO A 46 -8.64 -6.55 -14.09
C PRO A 46 -9.25 -5.25 -14.60
N ALA A 47 -9.34 -5.14 -15.92
CA ALA A 47 -9.77 -3.92 -16.58
C ALA A 47 -11.17 -3.45 -16.17
N ASN A 48 -12.10 -4.39 -15.97
CA ASN A 48 -13.45 -4.08 -15.51
C ASN A 48 -13.48 -3.50 -14.09
N ILE A 49 -12.58 -3.95 -13.23
CA ILE A 49 -12.46 -3.45 -11.85
C ILE A 49 -11.86 -2.04 -11.87
N LYS A 50 -10.83 -1.81 -12.67
CA LYS A 50 -10.26 -0.46 -12.85
C LYS A 50 -11.31 0.52 -13.35
N ALA A 51 -12.08 0.14 -14.37
CA ALA A 51 -13.14 0.98 -14.93
C ALA A 51 -14.21 1.32 -13.89
N ALA A 52 -14.61 0.35 -13.07
CA ALA A 52 -15.56 0.57 -11.98
C ALA A 52 -15.02 1.56 -10.94
N GLY A 53 -13.74 1.44 -10.58
CA GLY A 53 -13.08 2.37 -9.67
C GLY A 53 -13.04 3.80 -10.20
N ILE A 54 -12.65 3.97 -11.46
CA ILE A 54 -12.61 5.27 -12.14
C ILE A 54 -14.01 5.90 -12.17
N LYS A 55 -15.01 5.11 -12.55
CA LYS A 55 -16.41 5.57 -12.61
C LYS A 55 -16.91 5.99 -11.22
N ALA A 56 -16.55 5.26 -10.18
CA ALA A 56 -16.93 5.60 -8.81
C ALA A 56 -16.33 6.96 -8.40
N ILE A 57 -15.08 7.22 -8.73
CA ILE A 57 -14.41 8.49 -8.44
C ILE A 57 -15.07 9.63 -9.24
N GLU A 58 -15.26 9.46 -10.53
CA GLU A 58 -15.84 10.49 -11.42
C GLU A 58 -17.28 10.83 -11.04
N SER A 59 -18.06 9.87 -10.57
CA SER A 59 -19.46 10.07 -10.18
C SER A 59 -19.60 10.94 -8.92
N GLY A 60 -18.57 11.05 -8.10
CA GLY A 60 -18.58 11.78 -6.83
C GLY A 60 -19.42 11.14 -5.73
N LYS A 61 -20.11 10.04 -5.99
CA LYS A 61 -20.99 9.37 -5.00
C LYS A 61 -20.22 8.79 -3.81
N ALA A 62 -18.98 8.39 -4.04
CA ALA A 62 -18.13 7.79 -3.01
C ALA A 62 -17.36 8.81 -2.17
N ALA A 63 -17.57 10.11 -2.39
CA ALA A 63 -16.80 11.18 -1.75
C ALA A 63 -17.34 11.62 -0.38
N LYS A 64 -18.43 11.03 0.10
CA LYS A 64 -19.09 11.39 1.36
C LYS A 64 -19.09 10.22 2.34
N TYR A 65 -19.33 10.52 3.60
CA TYR A 65 -19.50 9.49 4.63
C TYR A 65 -20.64 8.55 4.30
N THR A 66 -20.44 7.29 4.59
CA THR A 66 -21.46 6.26 4.52
C THR A 66 -22.02 5.97 5.90
N ALA A 67 -23.00 5.07 5.99
CA ALA A 67 -23.34 4.43 7.26
C ALA A 67 -22.10 3.69 7.80
N VAL A 68 -22.05 3.47 9.12
CA VAL A 68 -20.91 2.85 9.80
C VAL A 68 -20.54 1.49 9.20
N ASP A 69 -21.51 0.74 8.75
CA ASP A 69 -21.38 -0.60 8.19
C ASP A 69 -21.23 -0.64 6.65
N GLY A 70 -21.05 0.51 6.04
CA GLY A 70 -20.80 0.63 4.59
C GLY A 70 -22.03 0.98 3.77
N ILE A 71 -21.88 0.94 2.44
CA ILE A 71 -22.94 1.28 1.50
C ILE A 71 -23.87 0.08 1.26
N PRO A 72 -25.18 0.32 1.03
CA PRO A 72 -26.14 -0.77 0.80
C PRO A 72 -25.77 -1.68 -0.37
N GLU A 73 -25.24 -1.13 -1.45
CA GLU A 73 -24.87 -1.86 -2.65
C GLU A 73 -23.77 -2.92 -2.39
N LEU A 74 -22.88 -2.67 -1.43
CA LEU A 74 -21.85 -3.64 -1.06
C LEU A 74 -22.41 -4.76 -0.18
N LYS A 75 -23.44 -4.44 0.61
CA LYS A 75 -24.08 -5.38 1.55
C LYS A 75 -25.16 -6.26 0.91
N ALA A 76 -25.65 -5.88 -0.24
CA ALA A 76 -26.74 -6.57 -0.91
C ALA A 76 -26.36 -8.00 -1.39
#